data_fdd28f1a023e4e1c442b1474e8f763fc
#
_entry.id   fdd28f1a023e4e1c442b1474e8f763fc
#
_cell.length_a   1.000
_cell.length_b   1.000
_cell.length_c   1.000
_cell.angle_alpha   90.00
_cell.angle_beta   90.00
_cell.angle_gamma   90.00
#
_symmetry.space_group_name_H-M   'P 1'
#
loop_
_entity.id
_entity.type
_entity.pdbx_description
1 polymer ?
#
loop_
_entity_poly.entity_id
_entity_poly.type
_entity_poly.pdbx_seq_one_letter_code
_entity_poly.pdbx_strand_id
1 'polypeptide(L)'
;MLNITNRAKNVSPSLTLAITAKANKLKESGVDIVSFAAGEPDFNTPEFIVNAAKDALDKGLTKYTPASGIAPLKKAVCAKLKRDNALDYQPEQIVISTGAKQSLFNTLQTVCQEGDEVIIISPLSLIHISEP
;
A
#
# COMPACT_ATOMS: atom_id res chain seq x y z
N MET A 1 30.82 -2.01 15.52
CA MET A 1 29.51 -1.36 15.33
C MET A 1 29.17 -1.40 13.85
N LEU A 2 27.98 -1.86 13.50
CA LEU A 2 27.48 -1.78 12.12
C LEU A 2 27.22 -0.33 11.75
N ASN A 3 27.84 0.13 10.67
CA ASN A 3 27.66 1.50 10.18
C ASN A 3 26.46 1.50 9.22
N ILE A 4 25.34 2.10 9.64
CA ILE A 4 24.16 2.23 8.77
C ILE A 4 24.38 3.35 7.74
N THR A 5 23.81 3.19 6.55
CA THR A 5 23.96 4.15 5.45
C THR A 5 23.36 5.51 5.79
N ASN A 6 23.84 6.57 5.15
CA ASN A 6 23.28 7.91 5.34
C ASN A 6 21.80 7.96 4.91
N ARG A 7 21.41 7.23 3.86
CA ARG A 7 20.01 7.10 3.47
C ARG A 7 19.15 6.58 4.62
N ALA A 8 19.56 5.51 5.30
CA ALA A 8 18.81 4.95 6.42
C ALA A 8 18.78 5.90 7.64
N LYS A 9 19.83 6.68 7.86
CA LYS A 9 19.87 7.69 8.93
C LYS A 9 18.92 8.84 8.68
N ASN A 10 18.67 9.20 7.42
CA ASN A 10 17.85 10.32 7.01
C ASN A 10 16.37 9.98 6.88
N VAL A 11 15.97 8.71 7.01
CA VAL A 11 14.56 8.32 7.01
C VAL A 11 13.88 8.83 8.27
N SER A 12 12.92 9.74 8.09
CA SER A 12 12.12 10.26 9.20
C SER A 12 11.07 9.24 9.65
N PRO A 13 10.88 9.05 10.97
CA PRO A 13 9.80 8.20 11.46
C PRO A 13 8.43 8.69 11.00
N SER A 14 7.53 7.78 10.70
CA SER A 14 6.13 8.14 10.36
C SER A 14 5.45 8.79 11.56
N LEU A 15 5.08 10.06 11.43
CA LEU A 15 4.34 10.81 12.46
C LEU A 15 2.99 10.14 12.80
N THR A 16 2.29 9.62 11.80
CA THR A 16 1.01 8.92 12.00
C THR A 16 1.18 7.68 12.87
N LEU A 17 2.19 6.85 12.57
CA LEU A 17 2.47 5.66 13.39
C LEU A 17 2.91 6.02 14.80
N ALA A 18 3.71 7.07 14.97
CA ALA A 18 4.14 7.56 16.28
C ALA A 18 2.96 8.04 17.13
N ILE A 19 2.02 8.79 16.53
CA ILE A 19 0.81 9.27 17.23
C ILE A 19 -0.09 8.09 17.60
N THR A 20 -0.29 7.13 16.69
CA THR A 20 -1.07 5.91 16.96
C THR A 20 -0.46 5.09 18.10
N ALA A 21 0.85 4.89 18.08
CA ALA A 21 1.55 4.18 19.16
C ALA A 21 1.42 4.90 20.49
N LYS A 22 1.50 6.23 20.52
CA LYS A 22 1.28 7.04 21.73
C LYS A 22 -0.14 6.90 22.25
N ALA A 23 -1.15 6.94 21.39
CA ALA A 23 -2.56 6.76 21.77
C ALA A 23 -2.79 5.36 22.36
N ASN A 24 -2.25 4.32 21.76
CA ASN A 24 -2.36 2.95 22.27
C ASN A 24 -1.71 2.82 23.65
N LYS A 25 -0.51 3.36 23.84
CA LYS A 25 0.18 3.34 25.13
C LYS A 25 -0.61 4.07 26.23
N LEU A 26 -1.28 5.18 25.92
CA LEU A 26 -2.14 5.89 26.87
C LEU A 26 -3.37 5.05 27.23
N LYS A 27 -4.02 4.40 26.26
CA LYS A 27 -5.13 3.47 26.53
C LYS A 27 -4.70 2.31 27.43
N GLU A 28 -3.55 1.70 27.14
CA GLU A 28 -2.99 0.61 27.95
C GLU A 28 -2.67 1.04 29.38
N SER A 29 -2.34 2.31 29.60
CA SER A 29 -2.13 2.89 30.93
C SER A 29 -3.42 3.30 31.65
N GLY A 30 -4.59 3.01 31.08
CA GLY A 30 -5.90 3.28 31.67
C GLY A 30 -6.42 4.72 31.46
N VAL A 31 -5.77 5.51 30.61
CA VAL A 31 -6.25 6.85 30.27
C VAL A 31 -7.42 6.74 29.28
N ASP A 32 -8.55 7.34 29.63
CA ASP A 32 -9.68 7.47 28.71
C ASP A 32 -9.36 8.48 27.62
N ILE A 33 -9.10 7.98 26.41
CA ILE A 33 -8.66 8.79 25.27
C ILE A 33 -9.43 8.40 24.01
N VAL A 34 -9.88 9.41 23.28
CA VAL A 34 -10.42 9.26 21.92
C VAL A 34 -9.32 9.61 20.93
N SER A 35 -8.99 8.66 20.03
CA SER A 35 -7.90 8.84 19.05
C SER A 35 -8.44 9.29 17.70
N PHE A 36 -7.91 10.38 17.18
CA PHE A 36 -8.08 10.86 15.81
C PHE A 36 -6.79 10.73 14.98
N ALA A 37 -5.93 9.77 15.34
CA ALA A 37 -4.57 9.68 14.79
C ALA A 37 -4.52 9.10 13.39
N ALA A 38 -5.23 8.01 13.14
CA ALA A 38 -5.28 7.35 11.85
C ALA A 38 -6.72 7.04 11.46
N GLY A 39 -7.06 7.30 10.20
CA GLY A 39 -8.34 6.91 9.63
C GLY A 39 -8.23 5.53 8.99
N GLU A 40 -9.11 4.62 9.39
CA GLU A 40 -9.29 3.32 8.76
C GLU A 40 -10.79 3.00 8.69
N PRO A 41 -11.24 2.18 7.72
CA PRO A 41 -12.62 1.74 7.71
C PRO A 41 -12.97 1.00 9.00
N ASP A 42 -14.11 1.35 9.63
CA ASP A 42 -14.64 0.70 10.82
C ASP A 42 -15.36 -0.62 10.52
N PHE A 43 -15.70 -0.86 9.24
CA PHE A 43 -16.25 -2.12 8.77
C PHE A 43 -15.16 -3.16 8.55
N ASN A 44 -15.46 -4.39 8.94
CA ASN A 44 -14.60 -5.53 8.61
C ASN A 44 -14.59 -5.79 7.10
N THR A 45 -13.55 -6.48 6.64
CA THR A 45 -13.51 -7.01 5.26
C THR A 45 -14.78 -7.80 4.96
N PRO A 46 -15.47 -7.55 3.82
CA PRO A 46 -16.68 -8.28 3.46
C PRO A 46 -16.48 -9.80 3.50
N GLU A 47 -17.48 -10.51 4.02
CA GLU A 47 -17.40 -11.94 4.30
C GLU A 47 -17.03 -12.77 3.06
N PHE A 48 -17.55 -12.42 1.89
CA PHE A 48 -17.23 -13.12 0.65
C PHE A 48 -15.74 -13.01 0.27
N ILE A 49 -15.07 -11.91 0.61
CA ILE A 49 -13.63 -11.74 0.39
C ILE A 49 -12.85 -12.60 1.38
N VAL A 50 -13.28 -12.59 2.66
CA VAL A 50 -12.67 -13.42 3.70
C VAL A 50 -12.75 -14.90 3.34
N ASN A 51 -13.92 -15.36 2.89
CA ASN A 51 -14.14 -16.74 2.50
C ASN A 51 -13.31 -17.12 1.27
N ALA A 52 -13.22 -16.25 0.26
CA ALA A 52 -12.35 -16.49 -0.90
C ALA A 52 -10.87 -16.65 -0.50
N ALA A 53 -10.40 -15.89 0.48
CA ALA A 53 -9.03 -16.02 0.99
C ALA A 53 -8.83 -17.35 1.74
N LYS A 54 -9.79 -17.77 2.57
CA LYS A 54 -9.76 -19.09 3.24
C LYS A 54 -9.74 -20.22 2.23
N ASP A 55 -10.62 -20.18 1.23
CA ASP A 55 -10.67 -21.18 0.15
C ASP A 55 -9.35 -21.25 -0.62
N ALA A 56 -8.70 -20.13 -0.85
CA ALA A 56 -7.40 -20.11 -1.52
C ALA A 56 -6.31 -20.79 -0.68
N LEU A 57 -6.33 -20.60 0.63
CA LEU A 57 -5.42 -21.28 1.56
C LEU A 57 -5.70 -22.80 1.60
N ASP A 58 -6.96 -23.20 1.71
CA ASP A 58 -7.37 -24.61 1.73
C ASP A 58 -6.99 -25.33 0.43
N LYS A 59 -7.02 -24.63 -0.69
CA LYS A 59 -6.54 -25.11 -2.01
C LYS A 59 -5.03 -25.11 -2.15
N GLY A 60 -4.28 -24.69 -1.15
CA GLY A 60 -2.81 -24.64 -1.17
C GLY A 60 -2.24 -23.59 -2.12
N LEU A 61 -2.95 -22.51 -2.43
CA LEU A 61 -2.47 -21.41 -3.28
C LEU A 61 -1.45 -20.53 -2.52
N THR A 62 -0.38 -21.15 -2.03
CA THR A 62 0.65 -20.54 -1.19
C THR A 62 2.04 -20.64 -1.80
N LYS A 63 2.14 -20.89 -3.09
CA LYS A 63 3.40 -21.02 -3.82
C LYS A 63 3.83 -19.71 -4.48
N TYR A 64 5.05 -19.67 -4.96
CA TYR A 64 5.55 -18.52 -5.73
C TYR A 64 4.65 -18.20 -6.92
N THR A 65 4.50 -16.92 -7.17
CA THR A 65 3.72 -16.38 -8.28
C THR A 65 4.61 -15.52 -9.19
N PRO A 66 4.18 -15.21 -10.42
CA PRO A 66 4.87 -14.24 -11.25
C PRO A 66 5.02 -12.89 -10.54
N ALA A 67 6.16 -12.21 -10.74
CA ALA A 67 6.46 -10.92 -10.10
C ALA A 67 5.41 -9.83 -10.40
N SER A 68 4.80 -9.87 -11.59
CA SER A 68 3.75 -8.93 -11.99
C SER A 68 2.33 -9.31 -11.52
N GLY A 69 2.19 -10.41 -10.78
CA GLY A 69 0.90 -10.94 -10.30
C GLY A 69 0.36 -12.10 -11.14
N ILE A 70 -0.62 -12.81 -10.58
CA ILE A 70 -1.24 -13.98 -11.20
C ILE A 70 -2.19 -13.60 -12.34
N ALA A 71 -2.21 -14.39 -13.41
CA ALA A 71 -3.01 -14.11 -14.59
C ALA A 71 -4.52 -13.92 -14.31
N PRO A 72 -5.18 -14.72 -13.44
CA PRO A 72 -6.60 -14.51 -13.12
C PRO A 72 -6.87 -13.13 -12.51
N LEU A 73 -6.00 -12.65 -11.60
CA LEU A 73 -6.17 -11.34 -10.96
C LEU A 73 -5.96 -10.21 -11.99
N LYS A 74 -4.92 -10.31 -12.83
CA LYS A 74 -4.66 -9.32 -13.90
C LYS A 74 -5.83 -9.20 -14.87
N LYS A 75 -6.43 -10.32 -15.28
CA LYS A 75 -7.64 -10.33 -16.10
C LYS A 75 -8.84 -9.69 -15.40
N ALA A 76 -9.02 -9.96 -14.10
CA ALA A 76 -10.08 -9.34 -13.30
C ALA A 76 -9.90 -7.82 -13.20
N VAL A 77 -8.66 -7.34 -13.03
CA VAL A 77 -8.34 -5.90 -13.04
C VAL A 77 -8.67 -5.28 -14.40
N CYS A 78 -8.28 -5.91 -15.52
CA CYS A 78 -8.63 -5.42 -16.85
C CYS A 78 -10.15 -5.32 -17.05
N ALA A 79 -10.89 -6.35 -16.64
CA ALA A 79 -12.35 -6.37 -16.74
C ALA A 79 -12.99 -5.25 -15.89
N LYS A 80 -12.47 -5.02 -14.67
CA LYS A 80 -12.91 -3.92 -13.79
C LYS A 80 -12.65 -2.56 -14.43
N LEU A 81 -11.44 -2.33 -14.95
CA LEU A 81 -11.08 -1.06 -15.57
C LEU A 81 -11.93 -0.77 -16.81
N LYS A 82 -12.22 -1.79 -17.60
CA LYS A 82 -13.10 -1.65 -18.77
C LYS A 82 -14.55 -1.32 -18.37
N ARG A 83 -15.11 -2.05 -17.38
CA ARG A 83 -16.48 -1.89 -16.91
C ARG A 83 -16.71 -0.54 -16.22
N ASP A 84 -15.83 -0.15 -15.31
CA ASP A 84 -16.06 0.96 -14.39
C ASP A 84 -15.42 2.27 -14.84
N ASN A 85 -14.37 2.20 -15.65
CA ASN A 85 -13.54 3.35 -16.04
C ASN A 85 -13.48 3.57 -17.55
N ALA A 86 -14.08 2.69 -18.37
CA ALA A 86 -14.00 2.70 -19.85
C ALA A 86 -12.54 2.63 -20.38
N LEU A 87 -11.64 2.01 -19.59
CA LEU A 87 -10.24 1.82 -19.96
C LEU A 87 -10.00 0.38 -20.43
N ASP A 88 -9.44 0.22 -21.60
CA ASP A 88 -9.17 -1.09 -22.22
C ASP A 88 -7.67 -1.42 -22.12
N TYR A 89 -7.32 -2.30 -21.18
CA TYR A 89 -5.95 -2.76 -20.94
C TYR A 89 -5.86 -4.27 -21.16
N GLN A 90 -4.65 -4.71 -21.56
CA GLN A 90 -4.32 -6.13 -21.64
C GLN A 90 -3.61 -6.59 -20.34
N PRO A 91 -3.69 -7.88 -19.97
CA PRO A 91 -3.06 -8.39 -18.75
C PRO A 91 -1.55 -8.12 -18.67
N GLU A 92 -0.87 -8.02 -19.81
CA GLU A 92 0.57 -7.72 -19.90
C GLU A 92 0.91 -6.29 -19.46
N GLN A 93 -0.09 -5.39 -19.49
CA GLN A 93 0.04 -4.00 -19.06
C GLN A 93 -0.29 -3.81 -17.56
N ILE A 94 -0.61 -4.88 -16.84
CA ILE A 94 -0.98 -4.84 -15.43
C ILE A 94 0.15 -5.39 -14.55
N VAL A 95 0.51 -4.64 -13.54
CA VAL A 95 1.41 -5.07 -12.46
C VAL A 95 0.65 -4.97 -11.13
N ILE A 96 0.63 -6.06 -10.38
CA ILE A 96 0.02 -6.13 -9.05
C ILE A 96 1.09 -5.80 -8.00
N SER A 97 0.81 -4.84 -7.14
CA SER A 97 1.71 -4.38 -6.09
C SER A 97 1.10 -4.58 -4.70
N THR A 98 1.94 -4.60 -3.68
CA THR A 98 1.52 -4.68 -2.28
C THR A 98 1.12 -3.29 -1.77
N GLY A 99 -0.06 -2.84 -2.18
CA GLY A 99 -0.61 -1.54 -1.82
C GLY A 99 -0.13 -0.38 -2.72
N ALA A 100 -0.78 0.77 -2.55
CA ALA A 100 -0.58 1.95 -3.38
C ALA A 100 0.85 2.53 -3.27
N LYS A 101 1.45 2.49 -2.08
CA LYS A 101 2.82 2.99 -1.88
C LYS A 101 3.84 2.27 -2.76
N GLN A 102 3.76 0.94 -2.83
CA GLN A 102 4.65 0.17 -3.70
C GLN A 102 4.39 0.48 -5.18
N SER A 103 3.14 0.66 -5.60
CA SER A 103 2.81 1.05 -6.97
C SER A 103 3.44 2.40 -7.34
N LEU A 104 3.30 3.40 -6.46
CA LEU A 104 3.89 4.72 -6.67
C LEU A 104 5.42 4.67 -6.69
N PHE A 105 6.02 3.99 -5.71
CA PHE A 105 7.47 3.84 -5.64
C PHE A 105 8.02 3.19 -6.92
N ASN A 106 7.46 2.06 -7.34
CA ASN A 106 7.90 1.36 -8.54
C ASN A 106 7.72 2.23 -9.80
N THR A 107 6.61 2.98 -9.89
CA THR A 107 6.36 3.88 -11.01
C THR A 107 7.40 4.99 -11.05
N LEU A 108 7.62 5.69 -9.95
CA LEU A 108 8.59 6.78 -9.89
C LEU A 108 10.01 6.28 -10.17
N GLN A 109 10.41 5.15 -9.61
CA GLN A 109 11.72 4.54 -9.90
C GLN A 109 11.89 4.12 -11.36
N THR A 110 10.79 3.89 -12.07
CA THR A 110 10.83 3.47 -13.49
C THR A 110 10.84 4.65 -14.44
N VAL A 111 10.15 5.76 -14.11
CA VAL A 111 9.92 6.88 -15.05
C VAL A 111 10.66 8.16 -14.66
N CYS A 112 11.21 8.26 -13.44
CA CYS A 112 11.95 9.42 -12.97
C CYS A 112 13.41 9.08 -12.69
N GLN A 113 14.31 10.00 -13.00
CA GLN A 113 15.73 9.93 -12.71
C GLN A 113 16.24 11.23 -12.09
N GLU A 114 17.51 11.27 -11.70
CA GLU A 114 18.12 12.47 -11.13
C GLU A 114 18.02 13.66 -12.11
N GLY A 115 17.49 14.77 -11.62
CA GLY A 115 17.24 16.00 -12.38
C GLY A 115 15.83 16.12 -12.94
N ASP A 116 15.00 15.09 -12.88
CA ASP A 116 13.59 15.19 -13.28
C ASP A 116 12.76 15.92 -12.19
N GLU A 117 11.72 16.61 -12.64
CA GLU A 117 10.82 17.35 -11.75
C GLU A 117 9.46 16.63 -11.65
N VAL A 118 8.94 16.49 -10.43
CA VAL A 118 7.63 15.89 -10.15
C VAL A 118 6.74 16.92 -9.47
N ILE A 119 5.57 17.19 -10.05
CA ILE A 119 4.59 18.10 -9.47
C ILE A 119 3.69 17.33 -8.51
N ILE A 120 3.69 17.74 -7.25
CA ILE A 120 2.85 17.17 -6.19
C ILE A 120 1.84 18.22 -5.74
N ILE A 121 0.54 17.91 -5.86
CA ILE A 121 -0.54 18.85 -5.53
C ILE A 121 -0.83 18.81 -4.03
N SER A 122 -0.83 19.99 -3.40
CA SER A 122 -1.23 20.17 -2.00
C SER A 122 -2.77 20.35 -1.86
N PRO A 123 -3.40 19.86 -0.79
CA PRO A 123 -2.81 19.18 0.39
C PRO A 123 -2.33 17.75 0.08
N LEU A 124 -1.21 17.38 0.72
CA LEU A 124 -0.54 16.11 0.48
C LEU A 124 -1.12 14.99 1.31
N SER A 125 -1.14 13.78 0.75
CA SER A 125 -1.30 12.54 1.52
C SER A 125 0.08 11.98 1.91
N LEU A 126 0.12 11.13 2.94
CA LEU A 126 1.32 10.41 3.34
C LEU A 126 1.96 9.61 2.19
N ILE A 127 1.16 9.14 1.25
CA ILE A 127 1.68 8.42 0.08
C ILE A 127 2.47 9.30 -0.89
N HIS A 128 2.31 10.63 -0.80
CA HIS A 128 3.04 11.58 -1.66
C HIS A 128 4.34 12.09 -1.04
N ILE A 129 4.53 11.92 0.27
CA ILE A 129 5.68 12.47 1.01
C ILE A 129 6.58 11.40 1.62
N SER A 130 6.24 10.14 1.41
CA SER A 130 6.91 9.05 2.09
C SER A 130 8.00 8.46 1.26
N GLU A 131 8.84 9.16 0.64
CA GLU A 131 10.08 8.51 0.24
C GLU A 131 11.07 9.46 -0.45
N PRO A 132 12.33 9.37 -0.10
CA PRO A 132 13.41 9.99 -0.82
C PRO A 132 13.71 9.26 -2.12
#